data_4b38dc92b256ec4bfb3e9957f7786ba0
#
_entry.id   4b38dc92b256ec4bfb3e9957f7786ba0
#
_cell.length_a   1.000
_cell.length_b   1.000
_cell.length_c   1.000
_cell.angle_alpha   90.00
_cell.angle_beta   90.00
_cell.angle_gamma   90.00
#
_symmetry.space_group_name_H-M   'P 1'
#
loop_
_entity.id
_entity.type
_entity.pdbx_description
1 polymer ?
#
loop_
_entity_poly.entity_id
_entity_poly.type
_entity_poly.pdbx_seq_one_letter_code
_entity_poly.pdbx_strand_id
1 'polypeptide(L)'
;MARVAAITSEKGGVGKSTLAVHLAGAAHAQGHNVLLVDEDGRVGSSLRWAERAGALPFPVVAADDVKPKKLAAFDLVLIDTEGRPRRKDLRQLAERADLILVPSGVSPLEVDATRELLDFLTEEGAARQSRVILTRVPPVGHAAEVLREDLREGGVTVCNTLVRSYLAYQRAAELGVLARDVRDPRALAAWADIETLSRELW
;
A
#
# COMPACT_ATOMS: atom_id res chain seq x y z
N MET A 1 -0.61 20.45 -6.89
CA MET A 1 -0.95 19.21 -7.62
C MET A 1 -1.15 18.12 -6.59
N ALA A 2 -2.05 17.16 -6.83
CA ALA A 2 -2.19 16.01 -5.94
C ALA A 2 -0.87 15.23 -5.88
N ARG A 3 -0.47 14.78 -4.69
CA ARG A 3 0.63 13.84 -4.54
C ARG A 3 0.17 12.45 -4.97
N VAL A 4 0.94 11.77 -5.80
CA VAL A 4 0.61 10.44 -6.31
C VAL A 4 1.49 9.38 -5.63
N ALA A 5 0.87 8.44 -4.94
CA ALA A 5 1.56 7.31 -4.35
C ALA A 5 1.01 5.99 -4.90
N ALA A 6 1.88 5.15 -5.41
CA ALA A 6 1.51 3.86 -5.98
C ALA A 6 1.96 2.71 -5.11
N ILE A 7 1.14 1.68 -4.98
CA ILE A 7 1.43 0.47 -4.21
C ILE A 7 1.57 -0.68 -5.19
N THR A 8 2.77 -1.23 -5.32
CA THR A 8 3.09 -2.26 -6.31
C THR A 8 3.94 -3.38 -5.73
N SER A 9 3.85 -4.57 -6.28
CA SER A 9 4.71 -5.71 -5.94
C SER A 9 4.68 -6.77 -7.02
N GLU A 10 5.75 -7.54 -7.17
CA GLU A 10 5.81 -8.69 -8.05
C GLU A 10 5.14 -9.95 -7.49
N LYS A 11 4.82 -9.96 -6.20
CA LYS A 11 4.14 -11.08 -5.52
C LYS A 11 2.67 -10.77 -5.26
N GLY A 12 1.81 -11.73 -5.56
CA GLY A 12 0.42 -11.72 -5.10
C GLY A 12 0.32 -12.00 -3.61
N GLY A 13 -0.71 -11.45 -2.95
CA GLY A 13 -1.00 -11.75 -1.54
C GLY A 13 -0.13 -11.05 -0.49
N VAL A 14 0.75 -10.14 -0.87
CA VAL A 14 1.57 -9.34 0.08
C VAL A 14 0.78 -8.22 0.79
N GLY A 15 -0.52 -8.07 0.49
CA GLY A 15 -1.37 -7.09 1.17
C GLY A 15 -1.49 -5.73 0.48
N LYS A 16 -1.22 -5.61 -0.83
CA LYS A 16 -1.32 -4.34 -1.58
C LYS A 16 -2.65 -3.62 -1.36
N SER A 17 -3.76 -4.24 -1.73
CA SER A 17 -5.10 -3.62 -1.61
C SER A 17 -5.49 -3.35 -0.17
N THR A 18 -5.12 -4.25 0.76
CA THR A 18 -5.30 -4.02 2.20
C THR A 18 -4.55 -2.75 2.64
N LEU A 19 -3.30 -2.62 2.22
CA LEU A 19 -2.47 -1.46 2.54
C LEU A 19 -3.04 -0.19 1.89
N ALA A 20 -3.47 -0.26 0.61
CA ALA A 20 -4.03 0.85 -0.13
C ALA A 20 -5.29 1.42 0.55
N VAL A 21 -6.26 0.57 0.86
CA VAL A 21 -7.51 0.97 1.51
C VAL A 21 -7.25 1.58 2.89
N HIS A 22 -6.34 0.97 3.68
CA HIS A 22 -6.07 1.45 5.03
C HIS A 22 -5.24 2.74 5.06
N LEU A 23 -4.24 2.88 4.17
CA LEU A 23 -3.48 4.14 4.03
C LEU A 23 -4.37 5.28 3.54
N ALA A 24 -5.28 5.01 2.58
CA ALA A 24 -6.27 6.00 2.16
C ALA A 24 -7.14 6.45 3.34
N GLY A 25 -7.59 5.50 4.16
CA GLY A 25 -8.38 5.78 5.37
C GLY A 25 -7.61 6.57 6.43
N ALA A 26 -6.33 6.27 6.64
CA ALA A 26 -5.50 6.98 7.60
C ALA A 26 -5.18 8.40 7.13
N ALA A 27 -4.82 8.58 5.86
CA ALA A 27 -4.60 9.91 5.28
C ALA A 27 -5.88 10.76 5.33
N HIS A 28 -7.04 10.17 5.02
CA HIS A 28 -8.33 10.86 5.16
C HIS A 28 -8.59 11.28 6.62
N ALA A 29 -8.32 10.40 7.59
CA ALA A 29 -8.47 10.72 9.01
C ALA A 29 -7.51 11.83 9.49
N GLN A 30 -6.40 12.04 8.78
CA GLN A 30 -5.45 13.16 8.99
C GLN A 30 -5.89 14.45 8.30
N GLY A 31 -7.03 14.46 7.62
CA GLY A 31 -7.61 15.63 6.97
C GLY A 31 -7.27 15.81 5.49
N HIS A 32 -6.60 14.83 4.86
CA HIS A 32 -6.32 14.87 3.43
C HIS A 32 -7.58 14.53 2.61
N ASN A 33 -7.75 15.21 1.48
CA ASN A 33 -8.72 14.82 0.47
C ASN A 33 -8.10 13.72 -0.40
N VAL A 34 -8.54 12.47 -0.22
CA VAL A 34 -7.90 11.27 -0.78
C VAL A 34 -8.75 10.65 -1.89
N LEU A 35 -8.11 10.23 -2.97
CA LEU A 35 -8.67 9.35 -3.99
C LEU A 35 -7.90 8.03 -4.00
N LEU A 36 -8.60 6.90 -3.94
CA LEU A 36 -8.03 5.58 -4.19
C LEU A 36 -8.41 5.13 -5.61
N VAL A 37 -7.40 4.79 -6.41
CA VAL A 37 -7.55 4.28 -7.78
C VAL A 37 -7.19 2.82 -7.79
N ASP A 38 -8.08 1.97 -8.26
CA ASP A 38 -7.85 0.54 -8.49
C ASP A 38 -7.45 0.33 -9.96
N GLU A 39 -6.22 -0.12 -10.21
CA GLU A 39 -5.71 -0.43 -11.55
C GLU A 39 -5.87 -1.91 -11.93
N ASP A 40 -6.32 -2.78 -11.00
CA ASP A 40 -6.57 -4.19 -11.32
C ASP A 40 -7.97 -4.38 -11.93
N GLY A 41 -8.12 -4.03 -13.20
CA GLY A 41 -9.37 -4.18 -13.95
C GLY A 41 -9.93 -5.61 -14.00
N ARG A 42 -9.13 -6.60 -13.62
CA ARG A 42 -9.54 -8.02 -13.60
C ARG A 42 -10.07 -8.45 -12.24
N VAL A 43 -9.38 -8.10 -11.16
CA VAL A 43 -9.76 -8.49 -9.79
C VAL A 43 -10.51 -7.37 -9.09
N GLY A 44 -10.05 -6.11 -9.21
CA GLY A 44 -10.72 -4.95 -8.63
C GLY A 44 -10.85 -5.05 -7.10
N SER A 45 -9.77 -5.38 -6.41
CA SER A 45 -9.82 -5.68 -4.97
C SER A 45 -10.27 -4.50 -4.13
N SER A 46 -9.75 -3.31 -4.40
CA SER A 46 -10.12 -2.09 -3.69
C SER A 46 -11.52 -1.61 -4.04
N LEU A 47 -11.95 -1.77 -5.31
CA LEU A 47 -13.32 -1.50 -5.74
C LEU A 47 -14.32 -2.42 -5.04
N ARG A 48 -14.08 -3.74 -5.06
CA ARG A 48 -14.93 -4.71 -4.37
C ARG A 48 -14.98 -4.48 -2.86
N TRP A 49 -13.90 -3.97 -2.29
CA TRP A 49 -13.90 -3.58 -0.88
C TRP A 49 -14.88 -2.44 -0.64
N ALA A 50 -14.84 -1.39 -1.47
CA ALA A 50 -15.75 -0.24 -1.36
C ALA A 50 -17.23 -0.60 -1.61
N GLU A 51 -17.50 -1.60 -2.46
CA GLU A 51 -18.85 -2.06 -2.79
C GLU A 51 -19.54 -2.86 -1.67
N ARG A 52 -18.77 -3.40 -0.72
CA ARG A 52 -19.30 -4.43 0.20
C ARG A 52 -20.30 -3.95 1.23
N ALA A 53 -20.32 -2.84 1.77
CA ALA A 53 -21.40 -2.42 2.67
C ALA A 53 -21.12 -1.17 3.49
N GLY A 54 -19.92 -0.84 3.70
CA GLY A 54 -19.57 0.33 4.46
C GLY A 54 -19.21 1.44 3.49
N ALA A 55 -19.71 2.59 3.64
CA ALA A 55 -19.17 3.74 2.95
C ALA A 55 -17.75 3.97 3.48
N LEU A 56 -16.73 3.65 2.70
CA LEU A 56 -15.41 4.16 2.96
C LEU A 56 -15.47 5.70 2.95
N PRO A 57 -14.76 6.40 3.83
CA PRO A 57 -14.87 7.85 3.95
C PRO A 57 -14.17 8.61 2.81
N PHE A 58 -13.70 7.92 1.79
CA PHE A 58 -13.02 8.44 0.60
C PHE A 58 -13.51 7.69 -0.65
N PRO A 59 -13.47 8.32 -1.83
CA PRO A 59 -13.84 7.67 -3.08
C PRO A 59 -12.81 6.62 -3.51
N VAL A 60 -13.34 5.52 -4.08
CA VAL A 60 -12.58 4.48 -4.77
C VAL A 60 -13.10 4.38 -6.19
N VAL A 61 -12.21 4.44 -7.18
CA VAL A 61 -12.59 4.42 -8.60
C VAL A 61 -11.70 3.46 -9.40
N ALA A 62 -12.22 2.93 -10.50
CA ALA A 62 -11.39 2.21 -11.47
C ALA A 62 -10.47 3.19 -12.22
N ALA A 63 -9.32 2.71 -12.68
CA ALA A 63 -8.37 3.53 -13.43
C ALA A 63 -9.00 4.16 -14.69
N ASP A 64 -9.86 3.41 -15.39
CA ASP A 64 -10.56 3.88 -16.60
C ASP A 64 -11.58 5.00 -16.33
N ASP A 65 -12.06 5.11 -15.10
CA ASP A 65 -13.01 6.14 -14.67
C ASP A 65 -12.33 7.42 -14.16
N VAL A 66 -11.01 7.42 -14.05
CA VAL A 66 -10.24 8.59 -13.59
C VAL A 66 -10.33 9.73 -14.59
N LYS A 67 -10.83 10.87 -14.14
CA LYS A 67 -10.90 12.10 -14.92
C LYS A 67 -9.74 13.03 -14.53
N PRO A 68 -8.71 13.20 -15.41
CA PRO A 68 -7.51 13.97 -15.07
C PRO A 68 -7.78 15.36 -14.50
N LYS A 69 -8.81 16.04 -15.03
CA LYS A 69 -9.24 17.38 -14.55
C LYS A 69 -9.74 17.38 -13.11
N LYS A 70 -10.21 16.23 -12.59
CA LYS A 70 -10.71 16.10 -11.22
C LYS A 70 -9.62 15.75 -10.22
N LEU A 71 -8.45 15.30 -10.67
CA LEU A 71 -7.34 14.94 -9.78
C LEU A 71 -6.85 16.14 -8.96
N ALA A 72 -6.93 17.35 -9.52
CA ALA A 72 -6.53 18.57 -8.81
C ALA A 72 -7.38 18.89 -7.55
N ALA A 73 -8.52 18.22 -7.38
CA ALA A 73 -9.37 18.38 -6.21
C ALA A 73 -8.89 17.54 -5.01
N PHE A 74 -7.91 16.64 -5.21
CA PHE A 74 -7.39 15.77 -4.17
C PHE A 74 -6.00 16.23 -3.73
N ASP A 75 -5.67 16.00 -2.47
CA ASP A 75 -4.34 16.20 -1.91
C ASP A 75 -3.45 14.99 -2.19
N LEU A 76 -4.06 13.79 -2.11
CA LEU A 76 -3.40 12.51 -2.27
C LEU A 76 -4.20 11.58 -3.20
N VAL A 77 -3.51 11.01 -4.19
CA VAL A 77 -4.02 9.93 -5.04
C VAL A 77 -3.21 8.67 -4.73
N LEU A 78 -3.88 7.66 -4.20
CA LEU A 78 -3.29 6.33 -3.99
C LEU A 78 -3.67 5.43 -5.16
N ILE A 79 -2.71 4.67 -5.67
CA ILE A 79 -2.91 3.72 -6.77
C ILE A 79 -2.65 2.31 -6.25
N ASP A 80 -3.69 1.46 -6.25
CA ASP A 80 -3.58 0.03 -6.00
C ASP A 80 -3.35 -0.67 -7.34
N THR A 81 -2.13 -1.15 -7.59
CA THR A 81 -1.77 -1.76 -8.86
C THR A 81 -2.18 -3.22 -8.93
N GLU A 82 -2.28 -3.76 -10.15
CA GLU A 82 -2.50 -5.19 -10.36
C GLU A 82 -1.42 -6.06 -9.69
N GLY A 83 -1.74 -7.32 -9.46
CA GLY A 83 -0.76 -8.30 -9.00
C GLY A 83 0.18 -8.72 -10.13
N ARG A 84 1.47 -8.41 -10.04
CA ARG A 84 2.51 -8.64 -11.06
C ARG A 84 2.34 -7.74 -12.29
N PRO A 85 2.52 -6.43 -12.14
CA PRO A 85 2.48 -5.50 -13.26
C PRO A 85 3.60 -5.82 -14.26
N ARG A 86 3.33 -5.56 -15.53
CA ARG A 86 4.35 -5.73 -16.57
C ARG A 86 5.42 -4.66 -16.46
N ARG A 87 6.61 -4.93 -16.96
CA ARG A 87 7.72 -3.95 -16.97
C ARG A 87 7.33 -2.59 -17.59
N LYS A 88 6.49 -2.61 -18.63
CA LYS A 88 5.96 -1.37 -19.24
C LYS A 88 5.12 -0.55 -18.25
N ASP A 89 4.26 -1.22 -17.49
CA ASP A 89 3.36 -0.56 -16.54
C ASP A 89 4.16 -0.01 -15.35
N LEU A 90 5.20 -0.74 -14.90
CA LEU A 90 6.14 -0.26 -13.88
C LEU A 90 6.93 0.97 -14.33
N ARG A 91 7.34 1.07 -15.62
CA ARG A 91 7.97 2.29 -16.15
C ARG A 91 7.05 3.48 -16.08
N GLN A 92 5.82 3.31 -16.56
CA GLN A 92 4.82 4.38 -16.48
C GLN A 92 4.53 4.78 -15.03
N LEU A 93 4.58 3.83 -14.11
CA LEU A 93 4.43 4.09 -12.68
C LEU A 93 5.61 4.91 -12.15
N ALA A 94 6.85 4.55 -12.52
CA ALA A 94 8.06 5.26 -12.13
C ALA A 94 8.08 6.72 -12.62
N GLU A 95 7.48 6.98 -13.79
CA GLU A 95 7.40 8.34 -14.36
C GLU A 95 6.36 9.23 -13.67
N ARG A 96 5.26 8.66 -13.18
CA ARG A 96 4.09 9.43 -12.70
C ARG A 96 3.91 9.47 -11.19
N ALA A 97 4.49 8.53 -10.45
CA ALA A 97 4.32 8.48 -9.00
C ALA A 97 5.38 9.31 -8.28
N ASP A 98 4.95 10.11 -7.31
CA ASP A 98 5.85 10.82 -6.39
C ASP A 98 6.43 9.88 -5.33
N LEU A 99 5.72 8.76 -5.08
CA LEU A 99 6.11 7.74 -4.11
C LEU A 99 5.66 6.36 -4.59
N ILE A 100 6.56 5.38 -4.53
CA ILE A 100 6.30 3.98 -4.86
C ILE A 100 6.46 3.15 -3.58
N LEU A 101 5.36 2.58 -3.13
CA LEU A 101 5.31 1.73 -1.95
C LEU A 101 5.38 0.26 -2.38
N VAL A 102 6.37 -0.44 -1.88
CA VAL A 102 6.62 -1.85 -2.20
C VAL A 102 6.37 -2.69 -0.95
N PRO A 103 5.14 -3.20 -0.75
CA PRO A 103 4.88 -4.12 0.35
C PRO A 103 5.60 -5.45 0.12
N SER A 104 6.29 -5.91 1.16
CA SER A 104 7.00 -7.18 1.21
C SER A 104 6.60 -7.96 2.45
N GLY A 105 6.38 -9.25 2.31
CA GLY A 105 6.39 -10.15 3.47
C GLY A 105 7.82 -10.38 3.93
N VAL A 106 7.95 -11.17 5.00
CA VAL A 106 9.25 -11.45 5.66
C VAL A 106 9.88 -12.78 5.23
N SER A 107 9.23 -13.52 4.34
CA SER A 107 9.82 -14.79 3.84
C SER A 107 10.93 -14.53 2.81
N PRO A 108 11.97 -15.38 2.73
CA PRO A 108 13.05 -15.21 1.77
C PRO A 108 12.56 -15.00 0.33
N LEU A 109 11.58 -15.81 -0.12
CA LEU A 109 11.03 -15.70 -1.47
C LEU A 109 10.30 -14.38 -1.75
N GLU A 110 9.72 -13.74 -0.72
CA GLU A 110 9.09 -12.43 -0.86
C GLU A 110 10.14 -11.33 -0.90
N VAL A 111 11.18 -11.47 -0.10
CA VAL A 111 12.31 -10.54 -0.07
C VAL A 111 13.07 -10.55 -1.39
N ASP A 112 13.34 -11.74 -1.95
CA ASP A 112 14.02 -11.88 -3.25
C ASP A 112 13.22 -11.19 -4.37
N ALA A 113 11.91 -11.46 -4.46
CA ALA A 113 11.05 -10.79 -5.44
C ALA A 113 10.96 -9.27 -5.23
N THR A 114 11.07 -8.81 -3.98
CA THR A 114 11.12 -7.39 -3.65
C THR A 114 12.42 -6.76 -4.14
N ARG A 115 13.56 -7.43 -3.96
CA ARG A 115 14.86 -6.97 -4.46
C ARG A 115 14.86 -6.86 -5.99
N GLU A 116 14.36 -7.88 -6.70
CA GLU A 116 14.24 -7.85 -8.17
C GLU A 116 13.41 -6.66 -8.67
N LEU A 117 12.32 -6.33 -7.97
CA LEU A 117 11.50 -5.15 -8.29
C LEU A 117 12.27 -3.85 -8.03
N LEU A 118 12.98 -3.75 -6.91
CA LEU A 118 13.76 -2.55 -6.57
C LEU A 118 14.94 -2.34 -7.52
N ASP A 119 15.60 -3.40 -7.97
CA ASP A 119 16.66 -3.33 -8.97
C ASP A 119 16.11 -2.74 -10.26
N PHE A 120 14.96 -3.24 -10.73
CA PHE A 120 14.29 -2.68 -11.90
C PHE A 120 13.88 -1.20 -11.70
N LEU A 121 13.28 -0.85 -10.58
CA LEU A 121 12.91 0.54 -10.29
C LEU A 121 14.13 1.46 -10.20
N THR A 122 15.28 0.93 -9.78
CA THR A 122 16.55 1.65 -9.75
C THR A 122 17.08 1.90 -11.17
N GLU A 123 17.02 0.90 -12.04
CA GLU A 123 17.36 1.03 -13.47
C GLU A 123 16.49 2.08 -14.18
N GLU A 124 15.21 2.17 -13.79
CA GLU A 124 14.29 3.19 -14.33
C GLU A 124 14.40 4.56 -13.60
N GLY A 125 15.38 4.74 -12.72
CA GLY A 125 15.64 6.01 -12.03
C GLY A 125 14.71 6.30 -10.84
N ALA A 126 13.89 5.35 -10.43
CA ALA A 126 12.85 5.52 -9.41
C ALA A 126 13.30 5.10 -7.98
N ALA A 127 14.58 4.85 -7.74
CA ALA A 127 15.09 4.41 -6.44
C ALA A 127 14.74 5.37 -5.29
N ARG A 128 14.87 6.69 -5.54
CA ARG A 128 14.63 7.72 -4.50
C ARG A 128 13.19 7.83 -4.06
N GLN A 129 12.25 7.49 -4.91
CA GLN A 129 10.80 7.53 -4.63
C GLN A 129 10.26 6.18 -4.15
N SER A 130 11.08 5.12 -4.16
CA SER A 130 10.68 3.79 -3.73
C SER A 130 10.90 3.59 -2.23
N ARG A 131 9.93 2.97 -1.56
CA ARG A 131 9.98 2.61 -0.13
C ARG A 131 9.46 1.20 0.07
N VAL A 132 10.22 0.36 0.73
CA VAL A 132 9.75 -0.96 1.16
C VAL A 132 8.95 -0.83 2.45
N ILE A 133 7.84 -1.54 2.53
CA ILE A 133 7.02 -1.67 3.73
C ILE A 133 6.95 -3.15 4.09
N LEU A 134 7.48 -3.54 5.23
CA LEU A 134 7.32 -4.90 5.72
C LEU A 134 5.90 -5.11 6.22
N THR A 135 5.18 -6.01 5.56
CA THR A 135 3.77 -6.32 5.81
C THR A 135 3.59 -7.75 6.28
N ARG A 136 2.43 -8.05 6.86
CA ARG A 136 2.10 -9.37 7.39
C ARG A 136 3.14 -9.88 8.40
N VAL A 137 3.78 -8.94 9.07
CA VAL A 137 4.79 -9.25 10.08
C VAL A 137 4.15 -10.00 11.25
N PRO A 138 4.72 -11.11 11.73
CA PRO A 138 4.25 -11.75 12.94
C PRO A 138 4.18 -10.75 14.11
N PRO A 139 3.10 -10.73 14.91
CA PRO A 139 2.96 -9.78 16.01
C PRO A 139 3.97 -9.98 17.15
N VAL A 140 4.70 -11.09 17.14
CA VAL A 140 5.69 -11.49 18.15
C VAL A 140 6.99 -11.90 17.46
N GLY A 141 8.11 -11.54 18.05
CA GLY A 141 9.46 -11.83 17.54
C GLY A 141 10.11 -10.60 16.92
N HIS A 142 11.41 -10.70 16.63
CA HIS A 142 12.25 -9.58 16.13
C HIS A 142 12.81 -9.85 14.72
N ALA A 143 12.34 -10.90 14.03
CA ALA A 143 12.88 -11.26 12.71
C ALA A 143 12.64 -10.16 11.65
N ALA A 144 11.53 -9.44 11.76
CA ALA A 144 11.22 -8.36 10.83
C ALA A 144 12.10 -7.12 11.06
N GLU A 145 12.43 -6.81 12.31
CA GLU A 145 13.37 -5.74 12.65
C GLU A 145 14.76 -6.05 12.11
N VAL A 146 15.24 -7.28 12.31
CA VAL A 146 16.52 -7.74 11.74
C VAL A 146 16.52 -7.63 10.22
N LEU A 147 15.48 -8.17 9.57
CA LEU A 147 15.35 -8.07 8.11
C LEU A 147 15.32 -6.61 7.61
N ARG A 148 14.64 -5.72 8.34
CA ARG A 148 14.61 -4.30 7.99
C ARG A 148 16.01 -3.69 8.00
N GLU A 149 16.81 -3.98 9.02
CA GLU A 149 18.19 -3.48 9.10
C GLU A 149 19.08 -4.10 8.02
N ASP A 150 18.97 -5.41 7.77
CA ASP A 150 19.70 -6.08 6.68
C ASP A 150 19.41 -5.46 5.31
N LEU A 151 18.13 -5.15 5.04
CA LEU A 151 17.73 -4.46 3.80
C LEU A 151 18.33 -3.05 3.71
N ARG A 152 18.36 -2.31 4.83
CA ARG A 152 18.93 -0.96 4.89
C ARG A 152 20.44 -0.98 4.69
N GLU A 153 21.15 -1.92 5.29
CA GLU A 153 22.58 -2.14 5.08
C GLU A 153 22.87 -2.46 3.61
N GLY A 154 21.95 -3.15 2.92
CA GLY A 154 21.96 -3.37 1.48
C GLY A 154 21.58 -2.15 0.63
N GLY A 155 21.38 -0.97 1.22
CA GLY A 155 21.06 0.28 0.51
C GLY A 155 19.58 0.46 0.17
N VAL A 156 18.69 -0.41 0.65
CA VAL A 156 17.24 -0.32 0.42
C VAL A 156 16.60 0.68 1.37
N THR A 157 15.77 1.58 0.86
CA THR A 157 14.96 2.45 1.70
C THR A 157 13.74 1.70 2.24
N VAL A 158 13.77 1.35 3.52
CA VAL A 158 12.70 0.62 4.22
C VAL A 158 12.05 1.51 5.26
N CYS A 159 10.72 1.52 5.29
CA CYS A 159 9.95 2.23 6.32
C CYS A 159 10.30 1.71 7.73
N ASN A 160 10.23 2.60 8.73
CA ASN A 160 10.41 2.22 10.13
C ASN A 160 9.28 1.36 10.64
N THR A 161 8.07 1.69 10.19
CA THR A 161 6.84 1.04 10.62
C THR A 161 6.69 -0.34 10.01
N LEU A 162 6.40 -1.31 10.87
CA LEU A 162 6.06 -2.68 10.47
C LEU A 162 4.53 -2.85 10.51
N VAL A 163 3.94 -3.36 9.43
CA VAL A 163 2.51 -3.67 9.37
C VAL A 163 2.31 -5.13 9.78
N ARG A 164 1.84 -5.33 11.01
CA ARG A 164 1.68 -6.66 11.61
C ARG A 164 0.49 -7.41 11.04
N SER A 165 0.56 -8.74 11.10
CA SER A 165 -0.51 -9.62 10.64
C SER A 165 -1.60 -9.73 11.70
N TYR A 166 -2.74 -9.09 11.46
CA TYR A 166 -3.91 -9.17 12.34
C TYR A 166 -5.14 -9.64 11.58
N LEU A 167 -5.97 -10.46 12.24
CA LEU A 167 -7.25 -10.91 11.69
C LEU A 167 -8.21 -9.73 11.41
N ALA A 168 -8.04 -8.62 12.11
CA ALA A 168 -8.78 -7.38 11.89
C ALA A 168 -8.77 -6.92 10.43
N TYR A 169 -7.66 -7.08 9.71
CA TYR A 169 -7.57 -6.73 8.29
C TYR A 169 -8.44 -7.63 7.41
N GLN A 170 -8.50 -8.94 7.70
CA GLN A 170 -9.34 -9.87 6.96
C GLN A 170 -10.82 -9.56 7.18
N ARG A 171 -11.22 -9.34 8.45
CA ARG A 171 -12.58 -8.94 8.80
C ARG A 171 -12.97 -7.60 8.18
N ALA A 172 -12.05 -6.65 8.15
CA ALA A 172 -12.27 -5.36 7.48
C ALA A 172 -12.55 -5.56 5.98
N ALA A 173 -11.77 -6.44 5.32
CA ALA A 173 -11.98 -6.78 3.92
C ALA A 173 -13.31 -7.49 3.67
N GLU A 174 -13.74 -8.38 4.56
CA GLU A 174 -15.03 -9.07 4.48
C GLU A 174 -16.21 -8.10 4.60
N LEU A 175 -16.09 -7.09 5.47
CA LEU A 175 -17.15 -6.12 5.76
C LEU A 175 -17.11 -4.85 4.90
N GLY A 176 -16.04 -4.61 4.15
CA GLY A 176 -15.89 -3.39 3.35
C GLY A 176 -15.61 -2.13 4.19
N VAL A 177 -14.97 -2.29 5.36
CA VAL A 177 -14.70 -1.20 6.31
C VAL A 177 -13.19 -1.09 6.60
N LEU A 178 -12.78 -0.14 7.45
CA LEU A 178 -11.41 -0.05 7.94
C LEU A 178 -11.19 -0.95 9.16
N ALA A 179 -9.93 -1.36 9.42
CA ALA A 179 -9.60 -2.25 10.54
C ALA A 179 -10.05 -1.71 11.90
N ARG A 180 -10.06 -0.38 12.08
CA ARG A 180 -10.53 0.27 13.30
C ARG A 180 -12.02 0.08 13.58
N ASP A 181 -12.81 -0.20 12.53
CA ASP A 181 -14.27 -0.26 12.59
C ASP A 181 -14.78 -1.69 12.79
N VAL A 182 -13.88 -2.68 12.86
CA VAL A 182 -14.26 -4.08 13.09
C VAL A 182 -14.29 -4.44 14.58
N ARG A 183 -15.16 -5.37 14.93
CA ARG A 183 -15.18 -5.97 16.29
C ARG A 183 -14.09 -7.03 16.41
N ASP A 184 -12.88 -6.60 16.70
CA ASP A 184 -11.72 -7.46 16.91
C ASP A 184 -10.85 -6.91 18.05
N PRO A 185 -10.35 -7.75 18.97
CA PRO A 185 -9.48 -7.29 20.07
C PRO A 185 -8.20 -6.60 19.60
N ARG A 186 -7.76 -6.86 18.38
CA ARG A 186 -6.55 -6.25 17.77
C ARG A 186 -6.87 -5.16 16.75
N ALA A 187 -8.12 -4.75 16.59
CA ALA A 187 -8.54 -3.72 15.65
C ALA A 187 -7.76 -2.42 15.80
N LEU A 188 -7.66 -1.91 17.03
CA LEU A 188 -6.92 -0.69 17.33
C LEU A 188 -5.41 -0.85 17.13
N ALA A 189 -4.85 -2.02 17.43
CA ALA A 189 -3.42 -2.28 17.19
C ALA A 189 -3.12 -2.34 15.69
N ALA A 190 -3.98 -2.98 14.90
CA ALA A 190 -3.88 -3.00 13.45
C ALA A 190 -3.98 -1.58 12.86
N TRP A 191 -4.93 -0.80 13.34
CA TRP A 191 -5.10 0.59 12.91
C TRP A 191 -3.91 1.47 13.28
N ALA A 192 -3.34 1.30 14.49
CA ALA A 192 -2.17 2.06 14.95
C ALA A 192 -0.93 1.84 14.07
N ASP A 193 -0.71 0.62 13.54
CA ASP A 193 0.37 0.37 12.57
C ASP A 193 0.17 1.22 11.31
N ILE A 194 -1.04 1.27 10.79
CA ILE A 194 -1.37 2.05 9.59
C ILE A 194 -1.27 3.55 9.84
N GLU A 195 -1.76 4.06 10.97
CA GLU A 195 -1.64 5.48 11.30
C GLU A 195 -0.17 5.90 11.45
N THR A 196 0.65 5.06 12.08
CA THR A 196 2.08 5.31 12.23
C THR A 196 2.77 5.33 10.88
N LEU A 197 2.47 4.35 10.02
CA LEU A 197 2.99 4.32 8.66
C LEU A 197 2.53 5.53 7.84
N SER A 198 1.27 5.91 7.93
CA SER A 198 0.74 7.09 7.24
C SER A 198 1.49 8.37 7.61
N ARG A 199 1.76 8.58 8.91
CA ARG A 199 2.56 9.73 9.39
C ARG A 199 4.03 9.67 8.97
N GLU A 200 4.57 8.50 8.67
CA GLU A 200 5.92 8.33 8.15
C GLU A 200 6.01 8.68 6.66
N LEU A 201 4.91 8.54 5.92
CA LEU A 201 4.86 8.69 4.46
C LEU A 201 4.43 10.10 4.00
N TRP A 202 3.53 10.74 4.75
CA TRP A 202 2.95 12.06 4.44
C TRP A 202 3.29 13.08 5.53
#